data_f7f78a053671c6170b56abd593ea0fe9
#
_entry.id   f7f78a053671c6170b56abd593ea0fe9
#
_cell.length_a   1.000
_cell.length_b   1.000
_cell.length_c   1.000
_cell.angle_alpha   90.00
_cell.angle_beta   90.00
_cell.angle_gamma   90.00
#
_symmetry.space_group_name_H-M   'P 1'
#
loop_
_entity.id
_entity.type
_entity.pdbx_description
1 polymer ?
#
loop_
_entity_poly.entity_id
_entity_poly.type
_entity_poly.pdbx_seq_one_letter_code
_entity_poly.pdbx_strand_id
1 'polypeptide(L)'
;MLMKRILLVNLLFFSFSTMLQAQPKFNYTSAWKKVDDLVNKKGLTESALKEVKTIYEAARKEKNNGQLIKALVFRVNLQQLKEEDADVKSIKEIEKEISISAEP
;
A
#
# COMPACT_ATOMS: atom_id res chain seq x y z
N MET A 1 28.26 41.55 23.30
CA MET A 1 27.69 41.62 21.92
C MET A 1 27.83 40.31 21.15
N LEU A 2 28.91 39.56 21.23
CA LEU A 2 29.09 38.25 20.58
C LEU A 2 28.15 37.18 21.14
N MET A 3 27.81 37.18 22.41
CA MET A 3 26.90 36.22 23.04
C MET A 3 25.45 36.32 22.54
N LYS A 4 24.96 37.52 22.20
CA LYS A 4 23.60 37.71 21.67
C LYS A 4 23.44 37.15 20.24
N ARG A 5 24.49 37.18 19.44
CA ARG A 5 24.49 36.60 18.06
C ARG A 5 24.52 35.08 18.07
N ILE A 6 25.23 34.49 19.01
CA ILE A 6 25.32 33.04 19.19
C ILE A 6 23.98 32.48 19.67
N LEU A 7 23.29 33.18 20.57
CA LEU A 7 21.96 32.84 21.08
C LEU A 7 20.88 32.88 19.97
N LEU A 8 20.96 33.87 19.07
CA LEU A 8 20.05 34.01 17.93
C LEU A 8 20.23 32.89 16.91
N VAL A 9 21.45 32.47 16.63
CA VAL A 9 21.77 31.35 15.72
C VAL A 9 21.28 30.02 16.31
N ASN A 10 21.44 29.82 17.62
CA ASN A 10 20.92 28.61 18.30
C ASN A 10 19.40 28.56 18.31
N LEU A 11 18.72 29.69 18.44
CA LEU A 11 17.25 29.75 18.37
C LEU A 11 16.71 29.40 16.97
N LEU A 12 17.36 29.87 15.92
CA LEU A 12 17.04 29.56 14.54
C LEU A 12 17.24 28.08 14.22
N PHE A 13 18.28 27.47 14.76
CA PHE A 13 18.57 26.05 14.58
C PHE A 13 17.54 25.17 15.29
N PHE A 14 17.06 25.59 16.44
CA PHE A 14 16.01 24.89 17.20
C PHE A 14 14.65 24.95 16.52
N SER A 15 14.29 26.09 15.93
CA SER A 15 13.04 26.23 15.15
C SER A 15 13.02 25.32 13.90
N PHE A 16 14.16 25.09 13.27
CA PHE A 16 14.28 24.22 12.12
C PHE A 16 14.08 22.74 12.48
N SER A 17 14.61 22.32 13.64
CA SER A 17 14.40 20.93 14.14
C SER A 17 12.94 20.65 14.45
N THR A 18 12.19 21.63 14.95
CA THR A 18 10.77 21.47 15.28
C THR A 18 9.90 21.35 14.02
N MET A 19 10.26 22.01 12.93
CA MET A 19 9.55 21.88 11.65
C MET A 19 9.71 20.50 11.02
N LEU A 20 10.89 19.87 11.18
CA LEU A 20 11.13 18.51 10.67
C LEU A 20 10.32 17.43 11.41
N GLN A 21 9.97 17.67 12.67
CA GLN A 21 9.15 16.77 13.49
C GLN A 21 7.65 16.91 13.24
N ALA A 22 7.23 18.00 12.59
CA ALA A 22 5.82 18.29 12.30
C ALA A 22 5.34 17.74 10.97
N GLN A 23 6.13 16.97 10.23
CA GLN A 23 5.70 16.33 8.99
C GLN A 23 4.66 15.24 9.26
N PRO A 24 3.53 15.23 8.55
CA PRO A 24 2.50 14.20 8.75
C PRO A 24 3.05 12.82 8.44
N LYS A 25 2.81 11.87 9.32
CA LYS A 25 3.11 10.47 9.10
C LYS A 25 2.07 9.85 8.18
N PHE A 26 2.47 8.85 7.42
CA PHE A 26 1.55 8.07 6.59
C PHE A 26 0.46 7.42 7.45
N ASN A 27 -0.79 7.52 7.02
CA ASN A 27 -1.92 6.94 7.75
C ASN A 27 -2.15 5.49 7.33
N TYR A 28 -1.53 4.57 8.03
CA TYR A 28 -1.64 3.13 7.76
C TYR A 28 -3.05 2.59 8.00
N THR A 29 -3.72 3.04 9.04
CA THR A 29 -5.08 2.60 9.37
C THR A 29 -6.05 2.89 8.22
N SER A 30 -6.03 4.10 7.70
CA SER A 30 -6.86 4.51 6.56
C SER A 30 -6.50 3.74 5.29
N ALA A 31 -5.22 3.55 5.03
CA ALA A 31 -4.73 2.83 3.85
C ALA A 31 -5.15 1.35 3.88
N TRP A 32 -5.02 0.68 5.02
CA TRP A 32 -5.45 -0.71 5.18
C TRP A 32 -6.96 -0.87 5.07
N LYS A 33 -7.72 0.07 5.59
CA LYS A 33 -9.18 0.07 5.42
C LYS A 33 -9.57 0.15 3.94
N LYS A 34 -8.87 0.97 3.17
CA LYS A 34 -9.07 1.08 1.73
C LYS A 34 -8.76 -0.25 1.01
N VAL A 35 -7.67 -0.91 1.38
CA VAL A 35 -7.32 -2.25 0.85
C VAL A 35 -8.44 -3.23 1.14
N ASP A 36 -8.91 -3.28 2.38
CA ASP A 36 -10.00 -4.18 2.80
C ASP A 36 -11.28 -3.93 2.02
N ASP A 37 -11.68 -2.69 1.86
CA ASP A 37 -12.87 -2.31 1.08
C ASP A 37 -12.73 -2.69 -0.39
N LEU A 38 -11.56 -2.52 -0.99
CA LEU A 38 -11.31 -2.89 -2.38
C LEU A 38 -11.40 -4.39 -2.61
N VAL A 39 -10.86 -5.19 -1.71
CA VAL A 39 -10.87 -6.66 -1.81
C VAL A 39 -12.25 -7.22 -1.48
N ASN A 40 -12.78 -6.91 -0.30
CA ASN A 40 -13.95 -7.58 0.27
C ASN A 40 -15.28 -7.04 -0.24
N LYS A 41 -15.36 -5.73 -0.50
CA LYS A 41 -16.62 -5.11 -0.94
C LYS A 41 -16.73 -4.97 -2.45
N LYS A 42 -15.62 -4.72 -3.13
CA LYS A 42 -15.61 -4.40 -4.56
C LYS A 42 -14.97 -5.47 -5.43
N GLY A 43 -14.24 -6.43 -4.87
CA GLY A 43 -13.52 -7.44 -5.62
C GLY A 43 -12.43 -6.89 -6.54
N LEU A 44 -11.88 -5.72 -6.22
CA LEU A 44 -10.90 -5.02 -7.05
C LEU A 44 -9.48 -5.36 -6.59
N THR A 45 -9.03 -6.56 -6.88
CA THR A 45 -7.73 -7.08 -6.44
C THR A 45 -6.55 -6.28 -6.98
N GLU A 46 -6.60 -5.83 -8.24
CA GLU A 46 -5.51 -5.02 -8.82
C GLU A 46 -5.40 -3.64 -8.15
N SER A 47 -6.52 -2.99 -7.88
CA SER A 47 -6.55 -1.72 -7.16
C SER A 47 -6.04 -1.87 -5.75
N ALA A 48 -6.38 -2.98 -5.09
CA ALA A 48 -5.87 -3.31 -3.75
C ALA A 48 -4.36 -3.53 -3.78
N LEU A 49 -3.81 -4.20 -4.78
CA LEU A 49 -2.37 -4.39 -4.96
C LEU A 49 -1.64 -3.06 -5.11
N LYS A 50 -2.21 -2.09 -5.82
CA LYS A 50 -1.64 -0.74 -5.94
C LYS A 50 -1.59 -0.02 -4.59
N GLU A 51 -2.63 -0.14 -3.78
CA GLU A 51 -2.66 0.44 -2.43
C GLU A 51 -1.64 -0.23 -1.51
N VAL A 52 -1.52 -1.54 -1.56
CA VAL A 52 -0.52 -2.30 -0.79
C VAL A 52 0.90 -1.85 -1.18
N LYS A 53 1.15 -1.61 -2.46
CA LYS A 53 2.43 -1.07 -2.93
C LYS A 53 2.72 0.31 -2.33
N THR A 54 1.73 1.17 -2.27
CA THR A 54 1.84 2.50 -1.65
C THR A 54 2.18 2.38 -0.16
N ILE A 55 1.52 1.48 0.56
CA ILE A 55 1.81 1.19 1.96
C ILE A 55 3.23 0.67 2.14
N TYR A 56 3.66 -0.25 1.29
CA TYR A 56 5.01 -0.81 1.29
C TYR A 56 6.08 0.29 1.13
N GLU A 57 5.90 1.16 0.16
CA GLU A 57 6.84 2.26 -0.09
C GLU A 57 6.89 3.25 1.08
N ALA A 58 5.76 3.58 1.67
CA ALA A 58 5.68 4.43 2.86
C ALA A 58 6.37 3.79 4.06
N ALA A 59 6.11 2.51 4.30
CA ALA A 59 6.73 1.75 5.39
C ALA A 59 8.24 1.65 5.23
N ARG A 60 8.72 1.45 4.01
CA ARG A 60 10.14 1.43 3.68
C ARG A 60 10.79 2.79 3.97
N LYS A 61 10.17 3.87 3.54
CA LYS A 61 10.66 5.23 3.75
C LYS A 61 10.70 5.59 5.24
N GLU A 62 9.67 5.22 5.98
CA GLU A 62 9.56 5.47 7.42
C GLU A 62 10.33 4.46 8.28
N LYS A 63 10.90 3.42 7.68
CA LYS A 63 11.57 2.30 8.37
C LYS A 63 10.63 1.59 9.35
N ASN A 64 9.36 1.50 9.01
CA ASN A 64 8.34 0.80 9.80
C ASN A 64 8.29 -0.67 9.38
N ASN A 65 9.10 -1.50 10.04
CA ASN A 65 9.27 -2.91 9.70
C ASN A 65 7.99 -3.73 9.87
N GLY A 66 7.17 -3.43 10.87
CA GLY A 66 5.89 -4.11 11.08
C GLY A 66 4.94 -3.92 9.92
N GLN A 67 4.78 -2.70 9.45
CA GLN A 67 3.95 -2.38 8.28
C GLN A 67 4.54 -2.91 6.98
N LEU A 68 5.85 -2.91 6.86
CA LEU A 68 6.56 -3.47 5.72
C LEU A 68 6.25 -4.96 5.54
N ILE A 69 6.38 -5.74 6.62
CA ILE A 69 6.10 -7.18 6.64
C ILE A 69 4.63 -7.43 6.32
N LYS A 70 3.71 -6.68 6.92
CA LYS A 70 2.27 -6.79 6.64
C LYS A 70 1.97 -6.54 5.17
N ALA A 71 2.57 -5.52 4.56
CA ALA A 71 2.41 -5.21 3.16
C ALA A 71 2.93 -6.34 2.25
N LEU A 72 4.08 -6.92 2.58
CA LEU A 72 4.62 -8.06 1.84
C LEU A 72 3.70 -9.28 1.88
N VAL A 73 3.17 -9.62 3.05
CA VAL A 73 2.23 -10.74 3.22
C VAL A 73 0.96 -10.51 2.41
N PHE A 74 0.38 -9.32 2.49
CA PHE A 74 -0.82 -8.96 1.72
C PHE A 74 -0.56 -9.01 0.21
N ARG A 75 0.59 -8.54 -0.23
CA ARG A 75 0.98 -8.58 -1.63
C ARG A 75 0.98 -10.01 -2.17
N VAL A 76 1.61 -10.94 -1.46
CA VAL A 76 1.66 -12.35 -1.85
C VAL A 76 0.25 -12.94 -1.91
N ASN A 77 -0.55 -12.71 -0.88
CA ASN A 77 -1.92 -13.23 -0.81
C ASN A 77 -2.81 -12.67 -1.92
N LEU A 78 -2.73 -11.38 -2.21
CA LEU A 78 -3.51 -10.74 -3.26
C LEU A 78 -3.07 -11.21 -4.66
N GLN A 79 -1.78 -11.45 -4.87
CA GLN A 79 -1.28 -12.01 -6.13
C GLN A 79 -1.80 -13.42 -6.36
N GLN A 80 -1.83 -14.25 -5.33
CA GLN A 80 -2.42 -15.59 -5.40
C GLN A 80 -3.91 -15.55 -5.73
N LEU A 81 -4.63 -14.64 -5.10
CA LEU A 81 -6.06 -14.45 -5.37
C LEU A 81 -6.30 -14.03 -6.81
N LYS A 82 -5.48 -13.15 -7.36
CA LYS A 82 -5.54 -12.71 -8.75
C LYS A 82 -5.28 -13.87 -9.73
N GLU A 83 -4.31 -14.72 -9.43
CA GLU A 83 -4.01 -15.92 -10.23
C GLU A 83 -5.16 -16.93 -10.20
N GLU A 84 -5.76 -17.18 -9.04
CA GLU A 84 -6.93 -18.04 -8.89
C GLU A 84 -8.12 -17.51 -9.71
N ASP A 85 -8.39 -16.21 -9.66
CA ASP A 85 -9.45 -15.59 -10.47
C ASP A 85 -9.18 -15.73 -11.97
N ALA A 86 -7.95 -15.60 -12.42
CA ALA A 86 -7.56 -15.79 -13.80
C ALA A 86 -7.75 -17.25 -14.24
N ASP A 87 -7.38 -18.21 -13.40
CA ASP A 87 -7.56 -19.63 -13.65
C ASP A 87 -9.04 -20.00 -13.76
N VAL A 88 -9.88 -19.49 -12.87
CA VAL A 88 -11.34 -19.71 -12.92
C VAL A 88 -11.93 -19.14 -14.21
N LYS A 89 -11.52 -17.96 -14.62
CA LYS A 89 -11.98 -17.35 -15.89
C LYS A 89 -11.55 -18.21 -17.09
N SER A 90 -10.33 -18.68 -17.11
CA SER A 90 -9.81 -19.53 -18.18
C SER A 90 -10.58 -20.85 -18.28
N ILE A 91 -10.90 -21.47 -17.17
CA ILE A 91 -11.72 -22.70 -17.11
C ILE A 91 -13.12 -22.45 -17.67
N LYS A 92 -13.75 -21.35 -17.28
CA LYS A 92 -15.08 -20.97 -17.78
C LYS A 92 -15.10 -20.71 -19.27
N GLU A 93 -14.06 -20.10 -19.82
CA GLU A 93 -13.91 -19.86 -21.24
C GLU A 93 -13.77 -21.20 -22.02
N ILE A 94 -12.96 -22.10 -21.49
CA ILE A 94 -12.79 -23.46 -22.09
C ILE A 94 -14.11 -24.22 -22.06
N GLU A 95 -14.83 -24.22 -20.94
CA GLU A 95 -16.13 -24.85 -20.80
C GLU A 95 -17.14 -24.29 -21.79
N LYS A 96 -17.15 -23.01 -22.03
CA LYS A 96 -18.01 -22.35 -22.99
C LYS A 96 -17.69 -22.77 -24.42
N GLU A 97 -16.41 -22.85 -24.79
CA GLU A 97 -15.98 -23.34 -26.12
C GLU A 97 -16.36 -24.80 -26.35
N ILE A 98 -16.20 -25.66 -25.37
CA ILE A 98 -16.62 -27.08 -25.45
C ILE A 98 -18.13 -27.15 -25.65
N SER A 99 -18.91 -26.38 -24.94
CA SER A 99 -20.37 -26.34 -25.10
C SER A 99 -20.79 -25.90 -26.50
N ILE A 100 -20.15 -24.92 -27.08
CA ILE A 100 -20.41 -24.43 -28.43
C ILE A 100 -19.99 -25.48 -29.47
N SER A 101 -18.86 -26.15 -29.29
CA SER A 101 -18.34 -27.17 -30.21
C SER A 101 -19.16 -28.45 -30.18
N ALA A 102 -19.86 -28.77 -29.11
CA ALA A 102 -20.69 -29.95 -28.94
C ALA A 102 -22.09 -29.80 -29.58
N GLU A 103 -22.52 -28.61 -29.93
CA GLU A 103 -23.78 -28.37 -30.62
C GLU A 103 -23.64 -28.73 -32.12
N PRO A 104 -24.56 -29.57 -32.66
CA PRO A 104 -24.53 -29.95 -34.09
C PRO A 104 -24.88 -28.78 -35.00
#